data_ef69263ce3230c03be2fcb091a807435
#
_entry.id   ef69263ce3230c03be2fcb091a807435
#
_cell.length_a   1.000
_cell.length_b   1.000
_cell.length_c   1.000
_cell.angle_alpha   90.00
_cell.angle_beta   90.00
_cell.angle_gamma   90.00
#
_symmetry.space_group_name_H-M   'P 1'
#
loop_
_entity.id
_entity.type
_entity.pdbx_description
1 polymer ?
#
loop_
_entity_poly.entity_id
_entity_poly.type
_entity_poly.pdbx_seq_one_letter_code
_entity_poly.pdbx_strand_id
1 'polypeptide(L)'
;MSLHHQLCGILGLLLHDPTIDAASEIAEGLSLLQHRGQDACGIITCGPKGRFFQCKANGMVRDVFDANSISRLIGGMGVGHVRYPTAGSFNNAEAQPFYVNSPYGIVFAHNGNLINTSSLMQFMDQDAHRHINTASDSELLLNIFANNLQKTGKFRINEEDIFTAIGGVVSQCKGAYACVAMIAGFGIIAFRDPNGIRPLGMASRKSATGGEGLDYIFSSESVVADACGFTDWEDVKPGEAVIITRSGVSRRQVAPAATFAPDIFEFVYFARPDSVIDGVSVYRSRMAMGDALAEKVKQVLAEKNMTVDVVIPVPDTSRVAALNLAQKLGLPYREGFIKNRYVGRTFIMPGQQMRRKNVRKKLNAMALEFADKNVLIVDDSIVRGTTSKEIVQMAKDVGAKKVIVASCAPPIRYPNVYGIDMPSRKELVAYGRDDASIAEAIGADLVVFQTLPDLVDSVKQLNTSIPTFDCSVFTGDYVTGGVDEGYLQHIEDLRSDKNRLKLNTNGLQSKGDGGYGNGQFTGTSTPTNGTDDTVGLHNTWKTN
;
A
#
# COMPACT_ATOMS: atom_id res chain seq x y z
N MET A 1 -14.29 6.42 -15.74
CA MET A 1 -13.95 6.32 -14.30
C MET A 1 -12.51 5.92 -14.15
N SER A 2 -11.79 6.58 -13.29
CA SER A 2 -10.35 6.38 -13.13
C SER A 2 -10.12 5.33 -12.07
N LEU A 3 -9.60 4.18 -12.45
CA LEU A 3 -9.10 3.17 -11.52
C LEU A 3 -7.90 3.74 -10.75
N HIS A 4 -8.07 3.90 -9.45
CA HIS A 4 -7.00 4.30 -8.54
C HIS A 4 -6.45 3.05 -7.88
N HIS A 5 -5.23 2.66 -8.22
CA HIS A 5 -4.52 1.59 -7.53
C HIS A 5 -3.98 2.13 -6.21
N GLN A 6 -4.33 1.51 -5.10
CA GLN A 6 -4.00 1.98 -3.76
C GLN A 6 -3.15 0.96 -3.01
N LEU A 7 -1.90 1.31 -2.75
CA LEU A 7 -1.18 0.71 -1.63
C LEU A 7 -1.65 1.39 -0.36
N CYS A 8 -2.05 0.60 0.62
CA CYS A 8 -2.63 1.12 1.86
C CYS A 8 -2.16 0.29 3.05
N GLY A 9 -2.19 0.92 4.22
CA GLY A 9 -2.15 0.22 5.49
C GLY A 9 -3.50 0.34 6.16
N ILE A 10 -4.05 -0.77 6.64
CA ILE A 10 -5.31 -0.83 7.36
C ILE A 10 -5.08 -1.34 8.77
N LEU A 11 -5.91 -0.85 9.70
CA LEU A 11 -5.90 -1.24 11.08
C LEU A 11 -7.31 -1.24 11.65
N GLY A 12 -7.66 -2.28 12.42
CA GLY A 12 -8.87 -2.34 13.23
C GLY A 12 -8.51 -2.69 14.67
N LEU A 13 -9.06 -1.97 15.64
CA LEU A 13 -8.79 -2.19 17.08
C LEU A 13 -10.09 -2.26 17.85
N LEU A 14 -10.24 -3.32 18.65
CA LEU A 14 -11.33 -3.48 19.62
C LEU A 14 -10.74 -3.71 21.00
N LEU A 15 -10.96 -2.74 21.89
CA LEU A 15 -10.63 -2.84 23.31
C LEU A 15 -11.78 -3.51 24.06
N HIS A 16 -11.46 -4.43 24.96
CA HIS A 16 -12.43 -5.10 25.80
C HIS A 16 -13.16 -4.09 26.71
N ASP A 17 -12.41 -3.16 27.30
CA ASP A 17 -12.97 -2.08 28.12
C ASP A 17 -13.53 -0.96 27.23
N PRO A 18 -14.86 -0.75 27.20
CA PRO A 18 -15.47 0.28 26.38
C PRO A 18 -15.22 1.72 26.87
N THR A 19 -14.64 1.89 28.04
CA THR A 19 -14.36 3.21 28.65
C THR A 19 -13.02 3.77 28.21
N ILE A 20 -12.16 2.95 27.60
CA ILE A 20 -10.88 3.37 27.06
C ILE A 20 -11.06 3.72 25.57
N ASP A 21 -10.48 4.86 25.15
CA ASP A 21 -10.54 5.30 23.76
C ASP A 21 -9.43 4.64 22.91
N ALA A 22 -9.82 4.01 21.81
CA ALA A 22 -8.92 3.28 20.91
C ALA A 22 -8.07 4.21 20.00
N ALA A 23 -8.44 5.48 19.86
CA ALA A 23 -7.90 6.39 18.85
C ALA A 23 -6.38 6.60 18.95
N SER A 24 -5.85 6.74 20.16
CA SER A 24 -4.41 6.98 20.37
C SER A 24 -3.58 5.78 19.87
N GLU A 25 -4.01 4.59 20.21
CA GLU A 25 -3.31 3.36 19.83
C GLU A 25 -3.46 3.07 18.33
N ILE A 26 -4.63 3.39 17.73
CA ILE A 26 -4.81 3.32 16.28
C ILE A 26 -3.85 4.30 15.57
N ALA A 27 -3.70 5.55 16.05
CA ALA A 27 -2.78 6.52 15.47
C ALA A 27 -1.32 6.07 15.58
N GLU A 28 -0.92 5.45 16.70
CA GLU A 28 0.39 4.83 16.87
C GLU A 28 0.61 3.70 15.85
N GLY A 29 -0.33 2.76 15.75
CA GLY A 29 -0.28 1.67 14.78
C GLY A 29 -0.24 2.14 13.33
N LEU A 30 -0.99 3.19 12.98
CA LEU A 30 -0.92 3.80 11.64
C LEU A 30 0.43 4.47 11.36
N SER A 31 1.10 5.01 12.39
CA SER A 31 2.47 5.55 12.26
C SER A 31 3.47 4.46 11.91
N LEU A 32 3.27 3.25 12.45
CA LEU A 32 4.09 2.07 12.11
C LEU A 32 3.83 1.57 10.69
N LEU A 33 2.63 1.80 10.14
CA LEU A 33 2.25 1.49 8.76
C LEU A 33 2.50 2.64 7.78
N GLN A 34 3.13 3.74 8.20
CA GLN A 34 3.28 4.95 7.36
C GLN A 34 4.07 4.70 6.06
N HIS A 35 4.91 3.66 6.01
CA HIS A 35 5.61 3.24 4.79
C HIS A 35 4.64 2.75 3.71
N ARG A 36 3.45 2.25 4.09
CA ARG A 36 2.40 1.79 3.18
C ARG A 36 1.56 2.94 2.60
N GLY A 37 1.50 4.09 3.29
CA GLY A 37 0.74 5.25 2.80
C GLY A 37 1.19 6.57 3.43
N GLN A 38 1.34 7.64 2.63
CA GLN A 38 1.83 8.95 3.09
C GLN A 38 1.03 10.13 2.52
N ASP A 39 -0.07 9.86 1.80
CA ASP A 39 -0.86 10.86 1.09
C ASP A 39 -2.05 11.35 1.90
N ALA A 40 -2.74 10.42 2.53
CA ALA A 40 -3.87 10.70 3.40
C ALA A 40 -3.94 9.65 4.50
N CYS A 41 -4.55 10.00 5.62
CA CYS A 41 -4.87 9.06 6.67
C CYS A 41 -6.20 9.41 7.33
N GLY A 42 -6.78 8.42 8.02
CA GLY A 42 -8.04 8.61 8.72
C GLY A 42 -8.26 7.58 9.81
N ILE A 43 -9.00 7.98 10.82
CA ILE A 43 -9.48 7.15 11.91
C ILE A 43 -10.97 7.42 12.10
N ILE A 44 -11.74 6.34 12.24
CA ILE A 44 -13.13 6.42 12.69
C ILE A 44 -13.29 5.48 13.89
N THR A 45 -13.78 6.01 15.01
CA THR A 45 -14.08 5.25 16.22
C THR A 45 -15.58 5.13 16.46
N CYS A 46 -15.97 4.14 17.23
CA CYS A 46 -17.36 3.94 17.67
C CYS A 46 -17.46 4.07 19.18
N GLY A 47 -18.10 5.13 19.61
CA GLY A 47 -18.33 5.45 21.01
C GLY A 47 -19.69 4.97 21.54
N PRO A 48 -20.11 5.50 22.70
CA PRO A 48 -21.37 5.11 23.35
C PRO A 48 -22.58 5.23 22.41
N LYS A 49 -23.52 4.30 22.54
CA LYS A 49 -24.76 4.22 21.75
C LYS A 49 -24.52 4.05 20.24
N GLY A 50 -23.35 3.52 19.82
CA GLY A 50 -23.04 3.31 18.42
C GLY A 50 -22.72 4.57 17.63
N ARG A 51 -22.39 5.69 18.27
CA ARG A 51 -22.01 6.92 17.59
C ARG A 51 -20.61 6.80 17.00
N PHE A 52 -20.45 7.25 15.75
CA PHE A 52 -19.14 7.33 15.10
C PHE A 52 -18.52 8.72 15.26
N PHE A 53 -17.21 8.73 15.48
CA PHE A 53 -16.37 9.91 15.51
C PHE A 53 -15.27 9.73 14.48
N GLN A 54 -15.02 10.73 13.64
CA GLN A 54 -14.03 10.62 12.58
C GLN A 54 -13.05 11.80 12.56
N CYS A 55 -11.82 11.49 12.19
CA CYS A 55 -10.82 12.45 11.75
C CYS A 55 -10.09 11.85 10.56
N LYS A 56 -10.11 12.54 9.41
CA LYS A 56 -9.38 12.11 8.21
C LYS A 56 -9.03 13.31 7.34
N ALA A 57 -7.80 13.30 6.81
CA ALA A 57 -7.30 14.36 5.95
C ALA A 57 -6.15 13.88 5.07
N ASN A 58 -5.76 14.71 4.11
CA ASN A 58 -4.49 14.53 3.39
C ASN A 58 -3.33 14.89 4.32
N GLY A 59 -2.27 14.08 4.28
CA GLY A 59 -1.08 14.23 5.10
C GLY A 59 -0.64 12.92 5.77
N MET A 60 0.49 12.99 6.45
CA MET A 60 1.00 11.87 7.24
C MET A 60 0.27 11.82 8.59
N VAL A 61 0.32 10.68 9.26
CA VAL A 61 -0.32 10.46 10.57
C VAL A 61 0.01 11.57 11.57
N ARG A 62 1.27 11.95 11.69
CA ARG A 62 1.74 13.02 12.59
C ARG A 62 1.24 14.41 12.21
N ASP A 63 0.87 14.61 10.94
CA ASP A 63 0.40 15.93 10.43
C ASP A 63 -1.12 16.07 10.58
N VAL A 64 -1.85 14.94 10.59
CA VAL A 64 -3.32 14.90 10.66
C VAL A 64 -3.82 14.72 12.10
N PHE A 65 -3.13 13.90 12.91
CA PHE A 65 -3.57 13.58 14.27
C PHE A 65 -2.72 14.30 15.31
N ASP A 66 -3.27 15.37 15.85
CA ASP A 66 -2.76 16.05 17.06
C ASP A 66 -3.54 15.61 18.30
N ALA A 67 -3.15 16.10 19.47
CA ALA A 67 -3.80 15.77 20.73
C ALA A 67 -5.29 16.15 20.75
N ASN A 68 -5.67 17.27 20.08
CA ASN A 68 -7.06 17.70 20.04
C ASN A 68 -7.91 16.81 19.14
N SER A 69 -7.42 16.43 17.97
CA SER A 69 -8.14 15.53 17.05
C SER A 69 -8.32 14.14 17.67
N ILE A 70 -7.28 13.60 18.31
CA ILE A 70 -7.33 12.31 19.01
C ILE A 70 -8.34 12.33 20.17
N SER A 71 -8.34 13.37 21.01
CA SER A 71 -9.27 13.47 22.15
C SER A 71 -10.75 13.54 21.77
N ARG A 72 -11.06 13.87 20.53
CA ARG A 72 -12.44 13.88 19.99
C ARG A 72 -12.90 12.53 19.44
N LEU A 73 -11.99 11.59 19.22
CA LEU A 73 -12.27 10.27 18.71
C LEU A 73 -12.58 9.29 19.86
N ILE A 74 -13.81 9.38 20.36
CA ILE A 74 -14.26 8.65 21.54
C ILE A 74 -14.65 7.22 21.15
N GLY A 75 -14.32 6.25 22.01
CA GLY A 75 -14.80 4.87 21.92
C GLY A 75 -13.71 3.81 21.86
N GLY A 76 -14.02 2.64 22.42
CA GLY A 76 -13.09 1.51 22.58
C GLY A 76 -12.98 0.61 21.34
N MET A 77 -13.53 0.96 20.19
CA MET A 77 -13.26 0.30 18.91
C MET A 77 -13.15 1.31 17.79
N GLY A 78 -12.33 1.00 16.79
CA GLY A 78 -12.12 1.89 15.66
C GLY A 78 -11.40 1.22 14.50
N VAL A 79 -11.46 1.90 13.36
CA VAL A 79 -10.78 1.53 12.11
C VAL A 79 -9.91 2.68 11.65
N GLY A 80 -8.68 2.37 11.30
CA GLY A 80 -7.69 3.30 10.79
C GLY A 80 -7.16 2.92 9.41
N HIS A 81 -6.71 3.93 8.67
CA HIS A 81 -6.19 3.75 7.32
C HIS A 81 -5.10 4.77 7.00
N VAL A 82 -4.05 4.33 6.29
CA VAL A 82 -3.08 5.19 5.63
C VAL A 82 -3.09 4.91 4.12
N ARG A 83 -3.22 5.97 3.31
CA ARG A 83 -3.34 5.88 1.85
C ARG A 83 -2.01 6.21 1.17
N TYR A 84 -1.67 5.42 0.16
CA TYR A 84 -0.59 5.74 -0.76
C TYR A 84 -1.10 6.69 -1.87
N PRO A 85 -0.29 7.68 -2.32
CA PRO A 85 -0.72 8.60 -3.37
C PRO A 85 -0.89 7.86 -4.69
N THR A 86 -2.08 7.96 -5.27
CA THR A 86 -2.32 7.57 -6.65
C THR A 86 -2.27 8.79 -7.55
N ALA A 87 -1.69 8.63 -8.74
CA ALA A 87 -1.59 9.74 -9.68
C ALA A 87 -2.98 10.27 -10.03
N GLY A 88 -3.38 11.38 -9.44
CA GLY A 88 -4.51 12.15 -9.96
C GLY A 88 -5.58 12.64 -9.02
N SER A 89 -5.71 12.20 -7.78
CA SER A 89 -6.71 12.78 -6.88
C SER A 89 -6.11 13.11 -5.52
N PHE A 90 -6.07 14.42 -5.25
CA PHE A 90 -5.76 14.98 -3.93
C PHE A 90 -7.06 15.34 -3.19
N ASN A 91 -8.15 14.62 -3.45
CA ASN A 91 -9.43 14.93 -2.85
C ASN A 91 -9.53 14.30 -1.46
N ASN A 92 -9.75 15.09 -0.42
CA ASN A 92 -10.03 14.63 0.94
C ASN A 92 -11.21 13.65 1.00
N ALA A 93 -12.15 13.71 0.04
CA ALA A 93 -13.28 12.78 -0.06
C ALA A 93 -12.87 11.32 -0.26
N GLU A 94 -11.67 11.05 -0.80
CA GLU A 94 -11.17 9.69 -1.00
C GLU A 94 -10.32 9.17 0.18
N ALA A 95 -10.11 9.98 1.22
CA ALA A 95 -9.46 9.51 2.43
C ALA A 95 -10.35 8.47 3.14
N GLN A 96 -9.78 7.32 3.44
CA GLN A 96 -10.44 6.25 4.18
C GLN A 96 -10.20 6.40 5.70
N PRO A 97 -11.04 5.77 6.55
CA PRO A 97 -12.16 4.88 6.23
C PRO A 97 -13.36 5.58 5.61
N PHE A 98 -14.13 4.84 4.79
CA PHE A 98 -15.44 5.28 4.29
C PHE A 98 -16.55 4.92 5.27
N TYR A 99 -17.70 5.59 5.12
CA TYR A 99 -18.86 5.38 5.97
C TYR A 99 -20.16 5.41 5.17
N VAL A 100 -21.08 4.52 5.51
CA VAL A 100 -22.50 4.58 5.11
C VAL A 100 -23.39 4.46 6.33
N ASN A 101 -24.51 5.20 6.33
CA ASN A 101 -25.46 5.19 7.44
C ASN A 101 -26.49 4.06 7.37
N SER A 102 -26.74 3.51 6.18
CA SER A 102 -27.74 2.48 5.95
C SER A 102 -27.08 1.21 5.34
N PRO A 103 -27.48 0.01 5.83
CA PRO A 103 -28.56 -0.23 6.81
C PRO A 103 -28.14 -0.07 8.26
N TYR A 104 -27.02 -0.20 8.79
CA TYR A 104 -26.72 -0.27 10.23
C TYR A 104 -25.62 0.71 10.71
N GLY A 105 -25.18 1.61 9.86
CA GLY A 105 -23.98 2.40 10.11
C GLY A 105 -22.74 1.53 9.98
N ILE A 106 -22.06 1.62 8.83
CA ILE A 106 -20.92 0.79 8.50
C ILE A 106 -19.72 1.69 8.16
N VAL A 107 -18.60 1.43 8.83
CA VAL A 107 -17.29 2.01 8.53
C VAL A 107 -16.46 0.96 7.81
N PHE A 108 -15.63 1.37 6.84
CA PHE A 108 -14.92 0.43 5.98
C PHE A 108 -13.57 0.97 5.53
N ALA A 109 -12.53 0.17 5.69
CA ALA A 109 -11.20 0.40 5.14
C ALA A 109 -10.75 -0.76 4.27
N HIS A 110 -10.08 -0.46 3.16
CA HIS A 110 -9.68 -1.40 2.14
C HIS A 110 -8.22 -1.16 1.72
N ASN A 111 -7.48 -2.25 1.59
CA ASN A 111 -6.18 -2.32 0.95
C ASN A 111 -6.27 -3.30 -0.23
N GLY A 112 -6.09 -2.79 -1.44
CA GLY A 112 -6.16 -3.60 -2.66
C GLY A 112 -6.70 -2.82 -3.86
N ASN A 113 -7.23 -3.54 -4.84
CA ASN A 113 -7.90 -2.95 -6.00
C ASN A 113 -8.84 -3.95 -6.69
N LEU A 114 -10.01 -3.47 -7.10
CA LEU A 114 -10.95 -4.24 -7.90
C LEU A 114 -10.70 -4.08 -9.40
N ILE A 115 -10.82 -5.19 -10.13
CA ILE A 115 -10.64 -5.21 -11.59
C ILE A 115 -11.95 -5.11 -12.37
N ASN A 116 -13.10 -5.27 -11.72
CA ASN A 116 -14.42 -5.25 -12.36
C ASN A 116 -15.29 -4.06 -11.92
N THR A 117 -14.69 -2.93 -11.60
CA THR A 117 -15.37 -1.73 -11.09
C THR A 117 -16.47 -1.21 -12.02
N SER A 118 -16.28 -1.28 -13.33
CA SER A 118 -17.27 -0.79 -14.30
C SER A 118 -18.60 -1.54 -14.20
N SER A 119 -18.57 -2.87 -14.13
CA SER A 119 -19.79 -3.70 -13.97
C SER A 119 -20.43 -3.51 -12.59
N LEU A 120 -19.62 -3.33 -11.56
CA LEU A 120 -20.11 -3.09 -10.20
C LEU A 120 -20.77 -1.71 -10.06
N MET A 121 -20.23 -0.69 -10.73
CA MET A 121 -20.87 0.64 -10.78
C MET A 121 -22.21 0.60 -11.48
N GLN A 122 -22.31 -0.11 -12.60
CA GLN A 122 -23.58 -0.30 -13.28
C GLN A 122 -24.61 -1.01 -12.38
N PHE A 123 -24.18 -2.05 -11.66
CA PHE A 123 -25.04 -2.73 -10.69
C PHE A 123 -25.48 -1.79 -9.54
N MET A 124 -24.59 -0.94 -9.02
CA MET A 124 -24.95 0.03 -7.97
C MET A 124 -26.00 1.03 -8.44
N ASP A 125 -25.88 1.51 -9.67
CA ASP A 125 -26.81 2.49 -10.24
C ASP A 125 -28.16 1.86 -10.61
N GLN A 126 -28.15 0.75 -11.37
CA GLN A 126 -29.34 0.18 -11.97
C GLN A 126 -30.14 -0.76 -11.08
N ASP A 127 -29.45 -1.54 -10.23
CA ASP A 127 -30.07 -2.61 -9.43
C ASP A 127 -30.13 -2.28 -7.95
N ALA A 128 -29.05 -1.76 -7.39
CA ALA A 128 -28.95 -1.48 -5.96
C ALA A 128 -29.45 -0.08 -5.58
N HIS A 129 -29.56 0.83 -6.55
CA HIS A 129 -29.97 2.24 -6.38
C HIS A 129 -29.19 2.96 -5.27
N ARG A 130 -27.85 2.76 -5.26
CA ARG A 130 -26.95 3.37 -4.29
C ARG A 130 -26.02 4.36 -4.98
N HIS A 131 -26.02 5.57 -4.46
CA HIS A 131 -25.12 6.62 -4.94
C HIS A 131 -23.66 6.36 -4.49
N ILE A 132 -22.73 6.49 -5.42
CA ILE A 132 -21.29 6.44 -5.17
C ILE A 132 -20.72 7.84 -5.41
N ASN A 133 -20.13 8.43 -4.39
CA ASN A 133 -19.70 9.83 -4.39
C ASN A 133 -18.29 10.02 -4.96
N THR A 134 -17.43 9.00 -4.86
CA THR A 134 -16.04 9.07 -5.30
C THR A 134 -15.75 8.10 -6.43
N ALA A 135 -14.54 8.18 -6.99
CA ALA A 135 -14.05 7.19 -7.95
C ALA A 135 -13.31 6.01 -7.28
N SER A 136 -13.38 5.91 -5.94
CA SER A 136 -12.69 4.86 -5.19
C SER A 136 -13.47 3.54 -5.24
N ASP A 137 -12.75 2.47 -5.56
CA ASP A 137 -13.27 1.11 -5.48
C ASP A 137 -13.60 0.68 -4.03
N SER A 138 -12.96 1.32 -3.04
CA SER A 138 -13.24 1.09 -1.62
C SER A 138 -14.63 1.56 -1.21
N GLU A 139 -15.11 2.70 -1.75
CA GLU A 139 -16.49 3.14 -1.55
C GLU A 139 -17.47 2.19 -2.22
N LEU A 140 -17.10 1.67 -3.39
CA LEU A 140 -17.89 0.68 -4.11
C LEU A 140 -18.01 -0.63 -3.32
N LEU A 141 -16.90 -1.17 -2.78
CA LEU A 141 -16.88 -2.35 -1.91
C LEU A 141 -17.78 -2.17 -0.67
N LEU A 142 -17.66 -1.02 0.00
CA LEU A 142 -18.51 -0.69 1.14
C LEU A 142 -20.00 -0.74 0.78
N ASN A 143 -20.38 -0.14 -0.37
CA ASN A 143 -21.77 -0.10 -0.78
C ASN A 143 -22.30 -1.46 -1.23
N ILE A 144 -21.47 -2.32 -1.83
CA ILE A 144 -21.82 -3.72 -2.13
C ILE A 144 -22.04 -4.50 -0.84
N PHE A 145 -21.14 -4.35 0.16
CA PHE A 145 -21.32 -4.99 1.46
C PHE A 145 -22.60 -4.53 2.16
N ALA A 146 -22.86 -3.23 2.19
CA ALA A 146 -24.06 -2.65 2.76
C ALA A 146 -25.34 -3.13 2.04
N ASN A 147 -25.31 -3.26 0.71
CA ASN A 147 -26.41 -3.79 -0.08
C ASN A 147 -26.68 -5.27 0.23
N ASN A 148 -25.64 -6.08 0.35
CA ASN A 148 -25.79 -7.49 0.70
C ASN A 148 -26.32 -7.67 2.13
N LEU A 149 -25.89 -6.83 3.07
CA LEU A 149 -26.46 -6.80 4.42
C LEU A 149 -27.93 -6.39 4.43
N GLN A 150 -28.31 -5.40 3.63
CA GLN A 150 -29.70 -4.96 3.49
C GLN A 150 -30.60 -6.05 2.95
N LYS A 151 -30.11 -6.89 2.04
CA LYS A 151 -30.85 -8.03 1.48
C LYS A 151 -31.26 -9.08 2.51
N THR A 152 -30.61 -9.12 3.68
CA THR A 152 -31.03 -10.02 4.78
C THR A 152 -32.40 -9.65 5.34
N GLY A 153 -32.85 -8.41 5.17
CA GLY A 153 -34.16 -7.93 5.59
C GLY A 153 -34.38 -7.88 7.10
N LYS A 154 -33.35 -8.08 7.91
CA LYS A 154 -33.46 -8.15 9.37
C LYS A 154 -33.34 -6.79 10.03
N PHE A 155 -34.12 -6.57 11.10
CA PHE A 155 -33.99 -5.39 11.94
C PHE A 155 -32.74 -5.44 12.83
N ARG A 156 -32.35 -6.62 13.30
CA ARG A 156 -31.10 -6.87 14.03
C ARG A 156 -30.34 -7.98 13.33
N ILE A 157 -29.13 -7.68 12.95
CA ILE A 157 -28.21 -8.63 12.34
C ILE A 157 -27.45 -9.43 13.40
N ASN A 158 -27.02 -10.61 13.00
CA ASN A 158 -26.11 -11.47 13.74
C ASN A 158 -24.87 -11.80 12.87
N GLU A 159 -23.97 -12.58 13.40
CA GLU A 159 -22.72 -12.97 12.71
C GLU A 159 -23.01 -13.73 11.40
N GLU A 160 -24.05 -14.58 11.36
CA GLU A 160 -24.45 -15.35 10.19
C GLU A 160 -24.85 -14.43 9.01
N ASP A 161 -25.59 -13.37 9.31
CA ASP A 161 -26.00 -12.38 8.31
C ASP A 161 -24.78 -11.65 7.72
N ILE A 162 -23.80 -11.34 8.57
CA ILE A 162 -22.56 -10.69 8.16
C ILE A 162 -21.73 -11.63 7.28
N PHE A 163 -21.54 -12.89 7.68
CA PHE A 163 -20.83 -13.87 6.87
C PHE A 163 -21.49 -14.08 5.50
N THR A 164 -22.82 -14.15 5.48
CA THR A 164 -23.60 -14.25 4.23
C THR A 164 -23.39 -13.03 3.34
N ALA A 165 -23.41 -11.82 3.91
CA ALA A 165 -23.19 -10.59 3.16
C ALA A 165 -21.75 -10.51 2.58
N ILE A 166 -20.74 -10.95 3.33
CA ILE A 166 -19.36 -11.02 2.85
C ILE A 166 -19.23 -12.07 1.74
N GLY A 167 -19.87 -13.23 1.86
CA GLY A 167 -19.94 -14.21 0.77
C GLY A 167 -20.51 -13.62 -0.52
N GLY A 168 -21.52 -12.75 -0.40
CA GLY A 168 -22.05 -11.97 -1.51
C GLY A 168 -21.05 -10.96 -2.09
N VAL A 169 -20.22 -10.32 -1.25
CA VAL A 169 -19.12 -9.44 -1.73
C VAL A 169 -18.12 -10.26 -2.54
N VAL A 170 -17.66 -11.38 -2.00
CA VAL A 170 -16.64 -12.22 -2.65
C VAL A 170 -17.14 -12.78 -3.99
N SER A 171 -18.43 -13.10 -4.09
CA SER A 171 -19.01 -13.60 -5.34
C SER A 171 -19.12 -12.53 -6.44
N GLN A 172 -19.27 -11.26 -6.07
CA GLN A 172 -19.49 -10.14 -6.99
C GLN A 172 -18.20 -9.41 -7.35
N CYS A 173 -17.28 -9.23 -6.38
CA CYS A 173 -16.08 -8.43 -6.52
C CYS A 173 -14.90 -9.28 -6.99
N LYS A 174 -14.26 -8.87 -8.09
CA LYS A 174 -13.03 -9.48 -8.61
C LYS A 174 -11.85 -8.55 -8.39
N GLY A 175 -10.72 -9.10 -7.99
CA GLY A 175 -9.50 -8.34 -7.71
C GLY A 175 -8.85 -8.79 -6.42
N ALA A 176 -8.00 -7.95 -5.86
CA ALA A 176 -7.34 -8.17 -4.59
C ALA A 176 -7.89 -7.23 -3.53
N TYR A 177 -8.21 -7.76 -2.36
CA TYR A 177 -8.69 -6.95 -1.25
C TYR A 177 -8.42 -7.59 0.12
N ALA A 178 -7.89 -6.77 1.01
CA ALA A 178 -7.94 -6.97 2.45
C ALA A 178 -8.79 -5.86 3.03
N CYS A 179 -9.80 -6.22 3.81
CA CYS A 179 -10.81 -5.28 4.28
C CYS A 179 -10.97 -5.37 5.79
N VAL A 180 -11.12 -4.20 6.42
CA VAL A 180 -11.54 -4.08 7.82
C VAL A 180 -12.76 -3.18 7.88
N ALA A 181 -13.83 -3.68 8.45
CA ALA A 181 -15.09 -2.97 8.63
C ALA A 181 -15.48 -2.91 10.10
N MET A 182 -16.30 -1.93 10.45
CA MET A 182 -16.90 -1.79 11.79
C MET A 182 -18.38 -1.48 11.64
N ILE A 183 -19.23 -2.23 12.35
CA ILE A 183 -20.67 -1.98 12.40
C ILE A 183 -21.01 -1.36 13.75
N ALA A 184 -21.82 -0.28 13.70
CA ALA A 184 -22.20 0.51 14.86
C ALA A 184 -22.71 -0.33 16.03
N GLY A 185 -21.97 -0.32 17.14
CA GLY A 185 -22.34 -1.04 18.36
C GLY A 185 -22.27 -2.57 18.28
N PHE A 186 -21.79 -3.14 17.17
CA PHE A 186 -21.70 -4.59 16.97
C PHE A 186 -20.26 -5.09 17.19
N GLY A 187 -19.32 -4.68 16.34
CA GLY A 187 -17.94 -5.17 16.40
C GLY A 187 -17.13 -4.80 15.17
N ILE A 188 -15.95 -5.40 15.05
CA ILE A 188 -15.04 -5.26 13.92
C ILE A 188 -15.04 -6.54 13.10
N ILE A 189 -14.97 -6.38 11.80
CA ILE A 189 -15.03 -7.44 10.81
C ILE A 189 -13.80 -7.30 9.93
N ALA A 190 -13.13 -8.40 9.64
CA ALA A 190 -12.04 -8.44 8.69
C ALA A 190 -12.27 -9.57 7.68
N PHE A 191 -11.91 -9.36 6.43
CA PHE A 191 -11.96 -10.41 5.42
C PHE A 191 -10.95 -10.16 4.31
N ARG A 192 -10.59 -11.23 3.64
CA ARG A 192 -9.54 -11.26 2.62
C ARG A 192 -10.05 -11.89 1.34
N ASP A 193 -9.52 -11.46 0.19
CA ASP A 193 -9.87 -12.00 -1.12
C ASP A 193 -9.60 -13.52 -1.23
N PRO A 194 -10.26 -14.25 -2.14
CA PRO A 194 -10.12 -15.71 -2.26
C PRO A 194 -8.73 -16.20 -2.61
N ASN A 195 -7.88 -15.36 -3.19
CA ASN A 195 -6.49 -15.68 -3.51
C ASN A 195 -5.52 -15.26 -2.40
N GLY A 196 -5.97 -14.44 -1.43
CA GLY A 196 -5.12 -13.91 -0.37
C GLY A 196 -3.98 -13.04 -0.89
N ILE A 197 -4.24 -12.22 -1.91
CA ILE A 197 -3.21 -11.40 -2.56
C ILE A 197 -2.69 -10.33 -1.62
N ARG A 198 -3.60 -9.61 -0.93
CA ARG A 198 -3.19 -8.56 0.00
C ARG A 198 -3.07 -9.10 1.42
N PRO A 199 -2.05 -8.65 2.20
CA PRO A 199 -1.82 -9.14 3.55
C PRO A 199 -2.85 -8.58 4.54
N LEU A 200 -3.25 -9.42 5.49
CA LEU A 200 -4.09 -9.07 6.63
C LEU A 200 -3.94 -10.14 7.71
N GLY A 201 -3.71 -9.71 8.94
CA GLY A 201 -3.68 -10.62 10.08
C GLY A 201 -4.33 -10.00 11.31
N MET A 202 -4.43 -10.78 12.35
CA MET A 202 -4.96 -10.39 13.64
C MET A 202 -4.07 -10.86 14.79
N ALA A 203 -4.19 -10.19 15.91
CA ALA A 203 -3.56 -10.60 17.17
C ALA A 203 -4.45 -10.21 18.36
N SER A 204 -4.13 -10.76 19.52
CA SER A 204 -4.82 -10.46 20.78
C SER A 204 -3.85 -10.14 21.90
N ARG A 205 -4.35 -9.47 22.93
CA ARG A 205 -3.64 -9.28 24.20
C ARG A 205 -4.64 -9.22 25.36
N LYS A 206 -4.18 -9.46 26.56
CA LYS A 206 -5.00 -9.24 27.76
C LYS A 206 -5.31 -7.75 27.91
N SER A 207 -6.55 -7.43 28.29
CA SER A 207 -6.95 -6.04 28.51
C SER A 207 -6.12 -5.39 29.63
N ALA A 208 -5.69 -4.15 29.39
CA ALA A 208 -4.86 -3.39 30.34
C ALA A 208 -5.58 -3.05 31.64
N THR A 209 -6.92 -3.04 31.67
CA THR A 209 -7.73 -2.74 32.85
C THR A 209 -7.89 -3.90 33.81
N GLY A 210 -7.32 -5.06 33.48
CA GLY A 210 -7.43 -6.28 34.28
C GLY A 210 -8.73 -7.06 33.98
N GLY A 211 -8.77 -8.32 34.40
CA GLY A 211 -9.86 -9.24 34.08
C GLY A 211 -9.50 -10.26 33.02
N GLU A 212 -10.48 -11.09 32.64
CA GLU A 212 -10.28 -12.16 31.64
C GLU A 212 -10.51 -11.69 30.18
N GLY A 213 -10.79 -10.39 29.96
CA GLY A 213 -11.08 -9.85 28.63
C GLY A 213 -9.86 -9.68 27.74
N LEU A 214 -10.06 -9.83 26.43
CA LEU A 214 -9.03 -9.65 25.42
C LEU A 214 -9.30 -8.41 24.55
N ASP A 215 -8.24 -7.66 24.30
CA ASP A 215 -8.19 -6.67 23.23
C ASP A 215 -7.78 -7.39 21.94
N TYR A 216 -8.29 -6.93 20.80
CA TYR A 216 -7.99 -7.51 19.49
C TYR A 216 -7.59 -6.43 18.49
N ILE A 217 -6.60 -6.76 17.65
CA ILE A 217 -6.13 -5.91 16.57
C ILE A 217 -6.13 -6.66 15.25
N PHE A 218 -6.57 -5.98 14.17
CA PHE A 218 -6.29 -6.35 12.80
C PHE A 218 -5.30 -5.39 12.19
N SER A 219 -4.36 -5.88 11.40
CA SER A 219 -3.40 -5.03 10.71
C SER A 219 -2.94 -5.66 9.38
N SER A 220 -2.47 -4.79 8.48
CA SER A 220 -1.80 -5.23 7.25
C SER A 220 -0.48 -5.93 7.50
N GLU A 221 0.21 -5.65 8.61
CA GLU A 221 1.52 -6.22 8.96
C GLU A 221 1.64 -6.52 10.45
N SER A 222 2.35 -7.59 10.79
CA SER A 222 2.53 -8.06 12.19
C SER A 222 3.25 -7.05 13.08
N VAL A 223 4.11 -6.22 12.52
CA VAL A 223 4.91 -5.23 13.26
C VAL A 223 4.07 -4.28 14.11
N VAL A 224 2.81 -4.04 13.72
CA VAL A 224 1.89 -3.22 14.53
C VAL A 224 1.50 -3.96 15.80
N ALA A 225 1.17 -5.25 15.70
CA ALA A 225 0.86 -6.08 16.84
C ALA A 225 2.05 -6.15 17.81
N ASP A 226 3.24 -6.42 17.29
CA ASP A 226 4.47 -6.49 18.08
C ASP A 226 4.72 -5.21 18.88
N ALA A 227 4.65 -4.05 18.20
CA ALA A 227 4.92 -2.76 18.82
C ALA A 227 3.85 -2.31 19.83
N CYS A 228 2.57 -2.69 19.59
CA CYS A 228 1.46 -2.39 20.50
C CYS A 228 1.25 -3.46 21.59
N GLY A 229 2.16 -4.45 21.71
CA GLY A 229 2.13 -5.46 22.76
C GLY A 229 1.04 -6.51 22.60
N PHE A 230 0.58 -6.76 21.37
CA PHE A 230 -0.27 -7.89 21.04
C PHE A 230 0.57 -9.12 20.76
N THR A 231 0.02 -10.29 21.06
CA THR A 231 0.64 -11.60 20.86
C THR A 231 -0.22 -12.47 19.94
N ASP A 232 0.25 -13.67 19.64
CA ASP A 232 -0.52 -14.67 18.90
C ASP A 232 -1.00 -14.16 17.54
N TRP A 233 -0.06 -13.55 16.77
CA TRP A 233 -0.33 -13.12 15.40
C TRP A 233 -0.74 -14.27 14.52
N GLU A 234 -1.87 -14.13 13.85
CA GLU A 234 -2.42 -15.08 12.88
C GLU A 234 -2.87 -14.36 11.62
N ASP A 235 -2.46 -14.88 10.45
CA ASP A 235 -2.92 -14.35 9.18
C ASP A 235 -4.39 -14.74 8.92
N VAL A 236 -5.20 -13.83 8.39
CA VAL A 236 -6.53 -14.11 7.86
C VAL A 236 -6.37 -14.90 6.58
N LYS A 237 -7.01 -16.08 6.49
CA LYS A 237 -6.85 -16.98 5.35
C LYS A 237 -7.54 -16.44 4.09
N PRO A 238 -7.10 -16.88 2.89
CA PRO A 238 -7.77 -16.56 1.64
C PRO A 238 -9.26 -16.93 1.67
N GLY A 239 -10.15 -15.97 1.35
CA GLY A 239 -11.60 -16.17 1.39
C GLY A 239 -12.20 -16.35 2.78
N GLU A 240 -11.45 -16.09 3.84
CA GLU A 240 -11.91 -16.10 5.23
C GLU A 240 -12.45 -14.73 5.64
N ALA A 241 -13.48 -14.76 6.48
CA ALA A 241 -13.96 -13.62 7.25
C ALA A 241 -13.84 -13.90 8.75
N VAL A 242 -13.45 -12.87 9.50
CA VAL A 242 -13.29 -12.90 10.95
C VAL A 242 -14.12 -11.77 11.55
N ILE A 243 -14.93 -12.08 12.54
CA ILE A 243 -15.74 -11.12 13.30
C ILE A 243 -15.24 -11.10 14.74
N ILE A 244 -14.92 -9.91 15.23
CA ILE A 244 -14.53 -9.70 16.63
C ILE A 244 -15.60 -8.87 17.32
N THR A 245 -16.09 -9.38 18.43
CA THR A 245 -16.97 -8.68 19.35
C THR A 245 -16.36 -8.74 20.75
N ARG A 246 -16.94 -8.03 21.72
CA ARG A 246 -16.49 -8.15 23.12
C ARG A 246 -16.80 -9.52 23.74
N SER A 247 -17.65 -10.32 23.11
CA SER A 247 -17.95 -11.70 23.53
C SER A 247 -16.98 -12.74 22.97
N GLY A 248 -16.16 -12.38 21.98
CA GLY A 248 -15.18 -13.28 21.39
C GLY A 248 -14.98 -13.10 19.90
N VAL A 249 -14.36 -14.11 19.30
CA VAL A 249 -13.98 -14.17 17.88
C VAL A 249 -14.77 -15.26 17.18
N SER A 250 -15.36 -14.94 16.03
CA SER A 250 -16.01 -15.89 15.12
C SER A 250 -15.30 -15.86 13.78
N ARG A 251 -15.00 -17.04 13.22
CA ARG A 251 -14.30 -17.18 11.94
C ARG A 251 -15.10 -18.06 10.99
N ARG A 252 -15.07 -17.72 9.70
CA ARG A 252 -15.70 -18.52 8.66
C ARG A 252 -14.99 -18.40 7.31
N GLN A 253 -14.83 -19.53 6.64
CA GLN A 253 -14.54 -19.56 5.22
C GLN A 253 -15.83 -19.18 4.47
N VAL A 254 -15.93 -17.94 3.99
CA VAL A 254 -17.15 -17.38 3.34
C VAL A 254 -17.21 -17.67 1.85
N ALA A 255 -16.07 -18.02 1.27
CA ALA A 255 -15.97 -18.49 -0.10
C ALA A 255 -14.94 -19.61 -0.19
N PRO A 256 -15.07 -20.54 -1.17
CA PRO A 256 -13.98 -21.47 -1.46
C PRO A 256 -12.68 -20.66 -1.67
N ALA A 257 -11.60 -21.09 -1.03
CA ALA A 257 -10.30 -20.55 -1.35
C ALA A 257 -10.00 -20.86 -2.82
N ALA A 258 -9.67 -19.83 -3.58
CA ALA A 258 -9.04 -20.00 -4.89
C ALA A 258 -7.59 -20.46 -4.69
N THR A 259 -6.77 -20.38 -5.73
CA THR A 259 -5.34 -20.66 -5.54
C THR A 259 -4.74 -19.59 -4.62
N PHE A 260 -4.22 -20.00 -3.46
CA PHE A 260 -3.54 -19.08 -2.55
C PHE A 260 -2.27 -18.54 -3.22
N ALA A 261 -2.24 -17.25 -3.45
CA ALA A 261 -1.20 -16.59 -4.22
C ALA A 261 -0.95 -15.16 -3.69
N PRO A 262 -0.27 -15.02 -2.54
CA PRO A 262 0.08 -13.71 -2.01
C PRO A 262 0.99 -12.96 -2.99
N ASP A 263 0.88 -11.63 -2.99
CA ASP A 263 1.70 -10.77 -3.85
C ASP A 263 3.18 -10.86 -3.43
N ILE A 264 4.02 -11.41 -4.31
CA ILE A 264 5.45 -11.59 -4.03
C ILE A 264 6.17 -10.26 -3.81
N PHE A 265 5.65 -9.17 -4.34
CA PHE A 265 6.25 -7.84 -4.22
C PHE A 265 6.16 -7.27 -2.79
N GLU A 266 5.28 -7.80 -1.95
CA GLU A 266 5.28 -7.52 -0.50
C GLU A 266 6.63 -7.93 0.12
N PHE A 267 7.15 -9.11 -0.23
CA PHE A 267 8.42 -9.61 0.29
C PHE A 267 9.63 -8.92 -0.34
N VAL A 268 9.55 -8.54 -1.60
CA VAL A 268 10.64 -7.82 -2.30
C VAL A 268 10.83 -6.42 -1.73
N TYR A 269 9.74 -5.65 -1.62
CA TYR A 269 9.84 -4.20 -1.39
C TYR A 269 8.93 -3.66 -0.29
N PHE A 270 7.59 -3.99 -0.32
CA PHE A 270 6.62 -3.20 0.41
C PHE A 270 6.63 -3.39 1.91
N ALA A 271 6.60 -4.64 2.36
CA ALA A 271 6.52 -4.93 3.78
C ALA A 271 7.79 -4.47 4.51
N ARG A 272 7.64 -4.08 5.74
CA ARG A 272 8.78 -3.83 6.61
C ARG A 272 9.57 -5.12 6.81
N PRO A 273 10.91 -5.06 6.87
CA PRO A 273 11.72 -6.26 7.04
C PRO A 273 11.44 -7.02 8.34
N ASP A 274 10.99 -6.34 9.38
CA ASP A 274 10.64 -6.91 10.67
C ASP A 274 9.21 -7.52 10.72
N SER A 275 8.45 -7.49 9.62
CA SER A 275 7.12 -8.09 9.53
C SER A 275 7.17 -9.58 9.20
N VAL A 276 6.13 -10.29 9.66
CA VAL A 276 5.77 -11.66 9.24
C VAL A 276 4.44 -11.58 8.51
N ILE A 277 4.39 -12.11 7.29
CA ILE A 277 3.20 -12.14 6.43
C ILE A 277 3.02 -13.56 5.93
N ASP A 278 1.82 -14.10 6.07
CA ASP A 278 1.48 -15.47 5.66
C ASP A 278 2.49 -16.52 6.20
N GLY A 279 2.92 -16.34 7.44
CA GLY A 279 3.90 -17.19 8.11
C GLY A 279 5.34 -17.05 7.59
N VAL A 280 5.62 -16.08 6.71
CA VAL A 280 6.95 -15.82 6.14
C VAL A 280 7.57 -14.57 6.75
N SER A 281 8.77 -14.71 7.33
CA SER A 281 9.58 -13.55 7.75
C SER A 281 10.11 -12.81 6.53
N VAL A 282 9.73 -11.54 6.39
CA VAL A 282 10.20 -10.66 5.29
C VAL A 282 11.71 -10.49 5.34
N TYR A 283 12.29 -10.38 6.53
CA TYR A 283 13.73 -10.28 6.70
C TYR A 283 14.47 -11.51 6.15
N ARG A 284 14.02 -12.72 6.52
CA ARG A 284 14.63 -13.97 6.04
C ARG A 284 14.45 -14.17 4.54
N SER A 285 13.31 -13.78 3.98
CA SER A 285 13.09 -13.87 2.53
C SER A 285 14.07 -12.97 1.77
N ARG A 286 14.34 -11.75 2.26
CA ARG A 286 15.34 -10.85 1.66
C ARG A 286 16.77 -11.33 1.81
N MET A 287 17.09 -12.00 2.92
CA MET A 287 18.38 -12.69 3.05
C MET A 287 18.53 -13.77 1.97
N ALA A 288 17.52 -14.64 1.82
CA ALA A 288 17.53 -15.70 0.81
C ALA A 288 17.58 -15.16 -0.63
N MET A 289 16.89 -14.04 -0.92
CA MET A 289 17.01 -13.34 -2.21
C MET A 289 18.47 -12.90 -2.46
N GLY A 290 19.16 -12.38 -1.43
CA GLY A 290 20.57 -12.01 -1.52
C GLY A 290 21.48 -13.19 -1.80
N ASP A 291 21.23 -14.32 -1.14
CA ASP A 291 22.00 -15.56 -1.34
C ASP A 291 21.82 -16.11 -2.76
N ALA A 292 20.59 -16.16 -3.27
CA ALA A 292 20.30 -16.64 -4.62
C ALA A 292 20.86 -15.69 -5.70
N LEU A 293 20.73 -14.37 -5.49
CA LEU A 293 21.28 -13.36 -6.40
C LEU A 293 22.82 -13.44 -6.47
N ALA A 294 23.49 -13.80 -5.37
CA ALA A 294 24.95 -13.95 -5.34
C ALA A 294 25.42 -15.02 -6.33
N GLU A 295 24.75 -16.17 -6.41
CA GLU A 295 25.10 -17.23 -7.37
C GLU A 295 24.93 -16.75 -8.81
N LYS A 296 23.85 -16.04 -9.09
CA LYS A 296 23.60 -15.45 -10.41
C LYS A 296 24.65 -14.40 -10.78
N VAL A 297 24.98 -13.52 -9.86
CA VAL A 297 26.02 -12.50 -10.05
C VAL A 297 27.37 -13.16 -10.32
N LYS A 298 27.76 -14.16 -9.53
CA LYS A 298 29.02 -14.90 -9.71
C LYS A 298 29.12 -15.52 -11.10
N GLN A 299 28.04 -16.16 -11.57
CA GLN A 299 27.99 -16.75 -12.91
C GLN A 299 28.18 -15.69 -13.99
N VAL A 300 27.40 -14.60 -13.95
CA VAL A 300 27.41 -13.55 -14.98
C VAL A 300 28.75 -12.80 -15.01
N LEU A 301 29.36 -12.53 -13.84
CA LEU A 301 30.67 -11.90 -13.77
C LEU A 301 31.76 -12.78 -14.42
N ALA A 302 31.72 -14.08 -14.19
CA ALA A 302 32.64 -15.03 -14.83
C ALA A 302 32.45 -15.07 -16.36
N GLU A 303 31.21 -15.14 -16.84
CA GLU A 303 30.87 -15.15 -18.28
C GLU A 303 31.33 -13.83 -18.99
N LYS A 304 31.24 -12.70 -18.30
CA LYS A 304 31.60 -11.37 -18.83
C LYS A 304 33.06 -11.00 -18.57
N ASN A 305 33.82 -11.85 -17.87
CA ASN A 305 35.18 -11.60 -17.42
C ASN A 305 35.31 -10.24 -16.69
N MET A 306 34.39 -10.00 -15.75
CA MET A 306 34.33 -8.78 -14.95
C MET A 306 34.64 -9.07 -13.47
N THR A 307 35.24 -8.11 -12.80
CA THR A 307 35.56 -8.17 -11.36
C THR A 307 34.83 -7.10 -10.60
N VAL A 308 34.58 -7.34 -9.32
CA VAL A 308 33.93 -6.41 -8.38
C VAL A 308 34.84 -6.25 -7.15
N ASP A 309 35.04 -5.03 -6.70
CA ASP A 309 35.85 -4.70 -5.53
C ASP A 309 34.99 -4.51 -4.26
N VAL A 310 33.74 -4.09 -4.41
CA VAL A 310 32.86 -3.74 -3.29
C VAL A 310 31.38 -3.88 -3.66
N VAL A 311 30.56 -4.30 -2.68
CA VAL A 311 29.11 -4.35 -2.76
C VAL A 311 28.50 -3.18 -1.99
N ILE A 312 27.64 -2.42 -2.64
CA ILE A 312 27.00 -1.22 -2.09
C ILE A 312 25.48 -1.32 -2.26
N PRO A 313 24.66 -1.28 -1.16
CA PRO A 313 23.22 -1.31 -1.26
C PRO A 313 22.64 0.05 -1.68
N VAL A 314 21.51 0.02 -2.34
CA VAL A 314 20.61 1.17 -2.42
C VAL A 314 19.83 1.22 -1.10
N PRO A 315 19.97 2.28 -0.27
CA PRO A 315 19.27 2.32 1.01
C PRO A 315 17.75 2.62 0.83
N ASP A 316 16.86 2.07 1.68
CA ASP A 316 17.13 1.24 2.85
C ASP A 316 16.78 -0.24 2.58
N THR A 317 15.95 -0.53 1.58
CA THR A 317 15.30 -1.83 1.33
C THR A 317 16.26 -2.93 0.89
N SER A 318 17.33 -2.57 0.18
CA SER A 318 18.27 -3.56 -0.37
C SER A 318 19.38 -3.97 0.62
N ARG A 319 19.49 -3.34 1.79
CA ARG A 319 20.59 -3.58 2.75
C ARG A 319 20.74 -5.04 3.14
N VAL A 320 19.61 -5.68 3.47
CA VAL A 320 19.60 -7.08 3.94
C VAL A 320 20.11 -8.02 2.84
N ALA A 321 19.55 -7.90 1.64
CA ALA A 321 19.95 -8.72 0.50
C ALA A 321 21.42 -8.45 0.09
N ALA A 322 21.83 -7.18 0.03
CA ALA A 322 23.20 -6.81 -0.32
C ALA A 322 24.24 -7.32 0.67
N LEU A 323 23.92 -7.32 1.98
CA LEU A 323 24.82 -7.87 3.00
C LEU A 323 25.04 -9.37 2.80
N ASN A 324 23.97 -10.13 2.64
CA ASN A 324 24.05 -11.57 2.39
C ASN A 324 24.79 -11.88 1.08
N LEU A 325 24.46 -11.17 0.02
CA LEU A 325 25.14 -11.29 -1.27
C LEU A 325 26.65 -11.03 -1.14
N ALA A 326 27.05 -9.97 -0.45
CA ALA A 326 28.46 -9.64 -0.23
C ALA A 326 29.19 -10.74 0.54
N GLN A 327 28.58 -11.24 1.61
CA GLN A 327 29.14 -12.34 2.41
C GLN A 327 29.32 -13.60 1.56
N LYS A 328 28.33 -13.96 0.74
CA LYS A 328 28.38 -15.15 -0.11
C LYS A 328 29.40 -15.05 -1.24
N LEU A 329 29.62 -13.83 -1.77
CA LEU A 329 30.69 -13.57 -2.77
C LEU A 329 32.08 -13.39 -2.15
N GLY A 330 32.20 -13.28 -0.83
CA GLY A 330 33.45 -12.96 -0.15
C GLY A 330 33.96 -11.54 -0.44
N LEU A 331 33.07 -10.61 -0.72
CA LEU A 331 33.37 -9.22 -1.07
C LEU A 331 33.07 -8.25 0.09
N PRO A 332 33.82 -7.13 0.20
CA PRO A 332 33.51 -6.09 1.16
C PRO A 332 32.09 -5.51 0.92
N TYR A 333 31.30 -5.41 2.00
CA TYR A 333 30.06 -4.63 2.04
C TYR A 333 30.36 -3.22 2.55
N ARG A 334 29.83 -2.19 1.90
CA ARG A 334 30.00 -0.78 2.30
C ARG A 334 28.72 0.00 2.08
N GLU A 335 28.36 0.87 3.04
CA GLU A 335 27.25 1.84 2.94
C GLU A 335 27.70 3.05 2.11
N GLY A 336 27.92 2.86 0.80
CA GLY A 336 28.43 3.92 -0.09
C GLY A 336 27.42 5.04 -0.34
N PHE A 337 26.11 4.77 -0.19
CA PHE A 337 25.05 5.77 -0.29
C PHE A 337 24.45 6.06 1.08
N ILE A 338 24.35 7.35 1.44
CA ILE A 338 23.68 7.79 2.66
C ILE A 338 22.38 8.51 2.31
N LYS A 339 21.28 8.00 2.88
CA LYS A 339 19.95 8.60 2.74
C LYS A 339 19.75 9.71 3.77
N ASN A 340 19.34 10.89 3.30
CA ASN A 340 18.92 11.96 4.18
C ASN A 340 17.56 11.62 4.81
N ARG A 341 17.55 11.27 6.10
CA ARG A 341 16.36 10.87 6.86
C ARG A 341 15.42 12.05 7.18
N TYR A 342 15.92 13.28 7.07
CA TYR A 342 15.15 14.49 7.36
C TYR A 342 14.41 15.05 6.14
N VAL A 343 14.69 14.54 4.95
CA VAL A 343 13.96 14.88 3.72
C VAL A 343 12.91 13.80 3.50
N GLY A 344 11.65 14.15 3.76
CA GLY A 344 10.50 13.28 3.52
C GLY A 344 10.32 12.90 2.02
N ARG A 345 9.39 12.00 1.71
CA ARG A 345 8.99 11.77 0.33
C ARG A 345 8.44 13.09 -0.23
N THR A 346 9.12 13.64 -1.21
CA THR A 346 8.59 14.77 -1.97
C THR A 346 7.48 14.24 -2.87
N PHE A 347 6.35 14.94 -2.89
CA PHE A 347 5.25 14.68 -3.82
C PHE A 347 5.79 14.44 -5.23
N ILE A 348 5.14 13.52 -5.97
CA ILE A 348 5.50 13.23 -7.36
C ILE A 348 5.27 14.49 -8.17
N MET A 349 6.34 15.28 -8.36
CA MET A 349 6.30 16.48 -9.17
C MET A 349 6.39 16.12 -10.65
N PRO A 350 5.61 16.71 -11.54
CA PRO A 350 5.74 16.52 -12.96
C PRO A 350 7.07 17.12 -13.47
N GLY A 351 7.81 16.33 -14.29
CA GLY A 351 9.03 16.75 -14.94
C GLY A 351 10.29 15.94 -14.55
N GLN A 352 11.02 15.49 -15.57
CA GLN A 352 12.22 14.65 -15.41
C GLN A 352 13.35 15.37 -14.65
N GLN A 353 13.57 16.66 -14.90
CA GLN A 353 14.63 17.43 -14.23
C GLN A 353 14.39 17.60 -12.73
N MET A 354 13.13 17.76 -12.30
CA MET A 354 12.80 17.86 -10.87
C MET A 354 12.95 16.51 -10.15
N ARG A 355 12.65 15.40 -10.82
CA ARG A 355 12.87 14.06 -10.24
C ARG A 355 14.36 13.80 -9.98
N ARG A 356 15.25 14.19 -10.91
CA ARG A 356 16.71 14.10 -10.74
C ARG A 356 17.21 14.89 -9.52
N LYS A 357 16.81 16.16 -9.40
CA LYS A 357 17.16 16.99 -8.24
C LYS A 357 16.67 16.36 -6.91
N ASN A 358 15.55 15.68 -6.94
CA ASN A 358 14.98 15.05 -5.75
C ASN A 358 15.75 13.80 -5.29
N VAL A 359 16.24 12.97 -6.20
CA VAL A 359 17.12 11.84 -5.83
C VAL A 359 18.37 12.33 -5.15
N ARG A 360 19.08 13.31 -5.75
CA ARG A 360 20.33 13.89 -5.20
C ARG A 360 20.14 14.64 -3.86
N LYS A 361 18.93 15.15 -3.58
CA LYS A 361 18.61 15.72 -2.26
C LYS A 361 18.45 14.65 -1.17
N LYS A 362 18.05 13.45 -1.58
CA LYS A 362 17.74 12.34 -0.67
C LYS A 362 18.89 11.39 -0.46
N LEU A 363 19.78 11.24 -1.45
CA LEU A 363 20.92 10.34 -1.43
C LEU A 363 22.20 11.11 -1.68
N ASN A 364 23.24 10.77 -0.92
CA ASN A 364 24.58 11.25 -1.14
C ASN A 364 25.54 10.06 -1.31
N ALA A 365 26.42 10.11 -2.32
CA ALA A 365 27.47 9.12 -2.54
C ALA A 365 28.77 9.52 -1.84
N MET A 366 29.36 8.61 -1.09
CA MET A 366 30.65 8.82 -0.41
C MET A 366 31.81 8.43 -1.32
N ALA A 367 32.51 9.41 -1.90
CA ALA A 367 33.59 9.19 -2.87
C ALA A 367 34.61 8.11 -2.47
N LEU A 368 34.97 8.03 -1.19
CA LEU A 368 35.92 7.04 -0.65
C LEU A 368 35.49 5.58 -0.96
N GLU A 369 34.20 5.32 -1.04
CA GLU A 369 33.71 3.96 -1.26
C GLU A 369 33.59 3.61 -2.74
N PHE A 370 33.64 4.60 -3.64
CA PHE A 370 33.45 4.41 -5.08
C PHE A 370 34.73 4.62 -5.89
N ALA A 371 35.57 5.60 -5.49
CA ALA A 371 36.73 6.03 -6.27
C ALA A 371 37.64 4.85 -6.62
N ASP A 372 37.99 4.74 -7.90
CA ASP A 372 38.87 3.73 -8.47
C ASP A 372 38.46 2.27 -8.31
N LYS A 373 37.15 2.00 -8.01
CA LYS A 373 36.61 0.66 -7.79
C LYS A 373 35.64 0.24 -8.86
N ASN A 374 35.55 -1.07 -9.10
CA ASN A 374 34.43 -1.72 -9.77
C ASN A 374 33.37 -2.01 -8.71
N VAL A 375 32.24 -1.32 -8.76
CA VAL A 375 31.22 -1.39 -7.72
C VAL A 375 30.04 -2.24 -8.18
N LEU A 376 29.54 -3.10 -7.28
CA LEU A 376 28.29 -3.80 -7.43
C LEU A 376 27.23 -3.10 -6.57
N ILE A 377 26.32 -2.38 -7.22
CA ILE A 377 25.18 -1.74 -6.58
C ILE A 377 24.05 -2.74 -6.53
N VAL A 378 23.50 -2.99 -5.35
CA VAL A 378 22.37 -3.91 -5.14
C VAL A 378 21.11 -3.10 -4.87
N ASP A 379 20.07 -3.32 -5.65
CA ASP A 379 18.74 -2.73 -5.48
C ASP A 379 17.68 -3.81 -5.30
N ASP A 380 16.54 -3.47 -4.69
CA ASP A 380 15.42 -4.41 -4.57
C ASP A 380 14.75 -4.68 -5.92
N SER A 381 14.57 -3.66 -6.72
CA SER A 381 13.91 -3.74 -8.03
C SER A 381 14.20 -2.52 -8.90
N ILE A 382 14.12 -2.68 -10.22
CA ILE A 382 14.24 -1.60 -11.20
C ILE A 382 12.90 -1.43 -11.91
N VAL A 383 12.19 -0.34 -11.63
CA VAL A 383 10.84 -0.08 -12.20
C VAL A 383 10.94 0.83 -13.43
N ARG A 384 11.08 2.15 -13.25
CA ARG A 384 11.20 3.13 -14.35
C ARG A 384 12.64 3.34 -14.81
N GLY A 385 13.60 2.85 -14.06
CA GLY A 385 15.03 3.10 -14.30
C GLY A 385 15.51 4.53 -14.03
N THR A 386 14.63 5.48 -13.76
CA THR A 386 15.02 6.89 -13.49
C THR A 386 15.88 7.01 -12.24
N THR A 387 15.47 6.37 -11.14
CA THR A 387 16.24 6.35 -9.88
C THR A 387 17.56 5.62 -10.06
N SER A 388 17.53 4.44 -10.70
CA SER A 388 18.73 3.64 -10.96
C SER A 388 19.73 4.41 -11.82
N LYS A 389 19.25 5.14 -12.84
CA LYS A 389 20.09 6.01 -13.69
C LYS A 389 20.80 7.10 -12.87
N GLU A 390 20.09 7.77 -11.95
CA GLU A 390 20.70 8.79 -11.10
C GLU A 390 21.69 8.19 -10.10
N ILE A 391 21.39 7.02 -9.56
CA ILE A 391 22.28 6.28 -8.64
C ILE A 391 23.57 5.88 -9.36
N VAL A 392 23.46 5.31 -10.57
CA VAL A 392 24.60 4.95 -11.42
C VAL A 392 25.44 6.20 -11.76
N GLN A 393 24.76 7.30 -12.14
CA GLN A 393 25.46 8.55 -12.44
C GLN A 393 26.19 9.11 -11.22
N MET A 394 25.57 9.08 -10.04
CA MET A 394 26.21 9.53 -8.80
C MET A 394 27.47 8.69 -8.48
N ALA A 395 27.40 7.37 -8.67
CA ALA A 395 28.57 6.51 -8.49
C ALA A 395 29.72 6.85 -9.46
N LYS A 396 29.39 7.12 -10.73
CA LYS A 396 30.36 7.55 -11.75
C LYS A 396 30.94 8.94 -11.46
N ASP A 397 30.10 9.89 -11.04
CA ASP A 397 30.51 11.27 -10.70
C ASP A 397 31.54 11.29 -9.56
N VAL A 398 31.51 10.31 -8.65
CA VAL A 398 32.48 10.18 -7.55
C VAL A 398 33.66 9.21 -7.84
N GLY A 399 33.81 8.81 -9.11
CA GLY A 399 35.03 8.13 -9.60
C GLY A 399 34.96 6.59 -9.63
N ALA A 400 33.80 5.97 -9.62
CA ALA A 400 33.67 4.52 -9.87
C ALA A 400 34.23 4.16 -11.26
N LYS A 401 35.06 3.13 -11.36
CA LYS A 401 35.62 2.65 -12.63
C LYS A 401 34.57 1.94 -13.47
N LYS A 402 33.84 1.02 -12.84
CA LYS A 402 32.71 0.30 -13.43
C LYS A 402 31.56 0.26 -12.42
N VAL A 403 30.34 0.34 -12.93
CA VAL A 403 29.13 0.27 -12.13
C VAL A 403 28.27 -0.89 -12.65
N ILE A 404 28.21 -1.93 -11.85
CA ILE A 404 27.36 -3.10 -12.08
C ILE A 404 26.15 -2.96 -11.17
N VAL A 405 24.95 -3.17 -11.69
CA VAL A 405 23.70 -3.12 -10.90
C VAL A 405 23.11 -4.51 -10.81
N ALA A 406 22.82 -4.98 -9.60
CA ALA A 406 22.11 -6.24 -9.35
C ALA A 406 20.75 -5.95 -8.73
N SER A 407 19.70 -6.53 -9.30
CA SER A 407 18.31 -6.41 -8.82
C SER A 407 17.87 -7.71 -8.14
N CYS A 408 17.34 -7.60 -6.91
CA CYS A 408 16.78 -8.74 -6.18
C CYS A 408 15.49 -9.26 -6.81
N ALA A 409 14.83 -8.46 -7.65
CA ALA A 409 13.66 -8.85 -8.42
C ALA A 409 14.02 -9.07 -9.90
N PRO A 410 13.28 -9.94 -10.61
CA PRO A 410 13.31 -10.04 -12.07
C PRO A 410 12.93 -8.71 -12.76
N PRO A 411 13.16 -8.57 -14.08
CA PRO A 411 12.71 -7.41 -14.84
C PRO A 411 11.19 -7.22 -14.74
N ILE A 412 10.75 -6.05 -14.28
CA ILE A 412 9.32 -5.69 -14.18
C ILE A 412 8.83 -5.25 -15.56
N ARG A 413 7.91 -6.03 -16.15
CA ARG A 413 7.44 -5.85 -17.54
C ARG A 413 5.97 -5.46 -17.63
N TYR A 414 5.18 -5.72 -16.58
CA TYR A 414 3.74 -5.52 -16.54
C TYR A 414 3.31 -4.68 -15.34
N PRO A 415 2.20 -3.92 -15.44
CA PRO A 415 1.68 -3.17 -14.32
C PRO A 415 1.08 -4.12 -13.27
N ASN A 416 1.11 -3.72 -12.00
CA ASN A 416 0.30 -4.35 -10.98
C ASN A 416 -1.14 -3.82 -11.07
N VAL A 417 -2.14 -4.72 -10.95
CA VAL A 417 -3.57 -4.36 -10.96
C VAL A 417 -4.24 -4.62 -9.62
N TYR A 418 -3.48 -5.04 -8.61
CA TYR A 418 -3.95 -5.48 -7.31
C TYR A 418 -3.67 -4.49 -6.16
N GLY A 419 -3.40 -3.23 -6.51
CA GLY A 419 -3.25 -2.17 -5.53
C GLY A 419 -1.85 -1.56 -5.43
N ILE A 420 -0.84 -2.07 -6.14
CA ILE A 420 0.47 -1.43 -6.24
C ILE A 420 0.44 -0.40 -7.36
N ASP A 421 0.78 0.86 -7.07
CA ASP A 421 0.89 1.89 -8.11
C ASP A 421 2.17 1.65 -8.94
N MET A 422 2.02 0.88 -10.00
CA MET A 422 3.05 0.73 -11.02
C MET A 422 2.74 1.61 -12.24
N PRO A 423 3.79 2.12 -12.91
CA PRO A 423 3.62 2.93 -14.11
C PRO A 423 2.98 2.14 -15.25
N SER A 424 2.56 2.84 -16.32
CA SER A 424 2.16 2.20 -17.57
C SER A 424 3.31 1.36 -18.13
N ARG A 425 2.99 0.34 -18.94
CA ARG A 425 4.01 -0.54 -19.54
C ARG A 425 5.13 0.24 -20.24
N LYS A 426 4.78 1.28 -20.98
CA LYS A 426 5.74 2.12 -21.71
C LYS A 426 6.72 2.89 -20.82
N GLU A 427 6.36 3.11 -19.57
CA GLU A 427 7.22 3.75 -18.57
C GLU A 427 8.10 2.76 -17.80
N LEU A 428 7.84 1.44 -17.93
CA LEU A 428 8.68 0.40 -17.33
C LEU A 428 9.97 0.27 -18.14
N VAL A 429 11.12 0.34 -17.48
CA VAL A 429 12.41 0.28 -18.18
C VAL A 429 12.65 -1.05 -18.87
N ALA A 430 12.09 -2.14 -18.33
CA ALA A 430 12.26 -3.49 -18.89
C ALA A 430 11.23 -3.86 -19.96
N TYR A 431 10.25 -3.00 -20.24
CA TYR A 431 9.25 -3.28 -21.26
C TYR A 431 9.88 -3.26 -22.66
N GLY A 432 9.84 -4.40 -23.35
CA GLY A 432 10.40 -4.56 -24.69
C GLY A 432 11.94 -4.49 -24.77
N ARG A 433 12.65 -4.62 -23.63
CA ARG A 433 14.11 -4.56 -23.56
C ARG A 433 14.70 -5.83 -22.95
N ASP A 434 15.89 -6.19 -23.42
CA ASP A 434 16.76 -7.17 -22.80
C ASP A 434 17.67 -6.51 -21.73
N ASP A 435 18.40 -7.32 -20.99
CA ASP A 435 19.24 -6.84 -19.88
C ASP A 435 20.34 -5.88 -20.34
N ALA A 436 20.87 -6.07 -21.56
CA ALA A 436 21.90 -5.19 -22.12
C ALA A 436 21.32 -3.80 -22.44
N SER A 437 20.15 -3.74 -23.07
CA SER A 437 19.43 -2.50 -23.37
C SER A 437 18.96 -1.79 -22.09
N ILE A 438 18.64 -2.54 -21.04
CA ILE A 438 18.32 -1.95 -19.72
C ILE A 438 19.58 -1.34 -19.11
N ALA A 439 20.73 -2.03 -19.16
CA ALA A 439 22.00 -1.51 -18.66
C ALA A 439 22.36 -0.19 -19.33
N GLU A 440 22.25 -0.12 -20.67
CA GLU A 440 22.46 1.10 -21.44
C GLU A 440 21.49 2.21 -21.02
N ALA A 441 20.19 1.91 -20.89
CA ALA A 441 19.16 2.88 -20.52
C ALA A 441 19.41 3.54 -19.16
N ILE A 442 19.92 2.80 -18.17
CA ILE A 442 20.26 3.32 -16.85
C ILE A 442 21.72 3.80 -16.76
N GLY A 443 22.53 3.57 -17.80
CA GLY A 443 23.93 3.97 -17.84
C GLY A 443 24.89 3.09 -17.03
N ALA A 444 24.49 1.86 -16.69
CA ALA A 444 25.32 0.87 -16.01
C ALA A 444 26.23 0.13 -17.01
N ASP A 445 27.35 -0.39 -16.53
CA ASP A 445 28.25 -1.22 -17.34
C ASP A 445 27.70 -2.65 -17.51
N LEU A 446 26.89 -3.10 -16.53
CA LEU A 446 26.21 -4.39 -16.55
C LEU A 446 24.99 -4.32 -15.62
N VAL A 447 23.90 -5.01 -15.98
CA VAL A 447 22.77 -5.29 -15.08
C VAL A 447 22.62 -6.79 -14.91
N VAL A 448 22.38 -7.23 -13.69
CA VAL A 448 22.11 -8.63 -13.35
C VAL A 448 20.77 -8.67 -12.62
N PHE A 449 19.80 -9.38 -13.18
CA PHE A 449 18.50 -9.60 -12.54
C PHE A 449 18.45 -10.98 -11.88
N GLN A 450 17.74 -11.03 -10.76
CA GLN A 450 17.30 -12.29 -10.18
C GLN A 450 16.43 -13.05 -11.19
N THR A 451 16.47 -14.37 -11.18
CA THR A 451 15.51 -15.18 -11.93
C THR A 451 14.19 -15.29 -11.18
N LEU A 452 13.08 -15.47 -11.91
CA LEU A 452 11.77 -15.62 -11.25
C LEU A 452 11.69 -16.89 -10.38
N PRO A 453 12.20 -18.07 -10.84
CA PRO A 453 12.26 -19.25 -9.97
C PRO A 453 13.03 -18.99 -8.66
N ASP A 454 14.21 -18.40 -8.73
CA ASP A 454 15.03 -18.13 -7.54
C ASP A 454 14.35 -17.13 -6.59
N LEU A 455 13.64 -16.12 -7.12
CA LEU A 455 12.85 -15.20 -6.31
C LEU A 455 11.72 -15.95 -5.57
N VAL A 456 10.95 -16.76 -6.29
CA VAL A 456 9.84 -17.53 -5.71
C VAL A 456 10.37 -18.51 -4.66
N ASP A 457 11.45 -19.24 -4.95
CA ASP A 457 12.04 -20.20 -4.03
C ASP A 457 12.61 -19.53 -2.77
N SER A 458 13.16 -18.31 -2.90
CA SER A 458 13.65 -17.50 -1.76
C SER A 458 12.56 -17.21 -0.72
N VAL A 459 11.31 -17.12 -1.14
CA VAL A 459 10.15 -16.90 -0.27
C VAL A 459 9.52 -18.22 0.15
N LYS A 460 9.24 -19.10 -0.81
CA LYS A 460 8.51 -20.35 -0.64
C LYS A 460 9.18 -21.33 0.31
N GLN A 461 10.52 -21.39 0.32
CA GLN A 461 11.28 -22.26 1.24
C GLN A 461 11.00 -21.97 2.73
N LEU A 462 10.54 -20.75 3.06
CA LEU A 462 10.22 -20.33 4.43
C LEU A 462 8.81 -20.73 4.87
N ASN A 463 7.90 -20.93 3.91
CA ASN A 463 6.57 -21.50 4.14
C ASN A 463 6.10 -22.30 2.92
N THR A 464 6.32 -23.60 2.94
CA THR A 464 5.98 -24.52 1.85
C THR A 464 4.47 -24.74 1.67
N SER A 465 3.64 -24.26 2.60
CA SER A 465 2.18 -24.32 2.47
C SER A 465 1.62 -23.33 1.44
N ILE A 466 2.41 -22.32 1.03
CA ILE A 466 2.05 -21.39 -0.03
C ILE A 466 2.31 -22.07 -1.38
N PRO A 467 1.26 -22.41 -2.16
CA PRO A 467 1.45 -23.16 -3.40
C PRO A 467 2.11 -22.32 -4.49
N THR A 468 1.76 -21.03 -4.60
CA THR A 468 2.26 -20.10 -5.60
C THR A 468 2.20 -18.67 -5.08
N PHE A 469 2.72 -17.72 -5.87
CA PHE A 469 2.68 -16.28 -5.58
C PHE A 469 2.09 -15.53 -6.78
N ASP A 470 1.47 -14.37 -6.53
CA ASP A 470 1.21 -13.44 -7.62
C ASP A 470 2.53 -12.83 -8.10
N CYS A 471 2.90 -13.19 -9.33
CA CYS A 471 4.10 -12.73 -10.02
C CYS A 471 3.75 -11.92 -11.29
N SER A 472 2.52 -11.43 -11.38
CA SER A 472 1.95 -10.79 -12.56
C SER A 472 2.79 -9.64 -13.13
N VAL A 473 3.48 -8.89 -12.27
CA VAL A 473 4.36 -7.79 -12.69
C VAL A 473 5.57 -8.26 -13.53
N PHE A 474 5.94 -9.53 -13.43
CA PHE A 474 7.03 -10.15 -14.19
C PHE A 474 6.51 -10.93 -15.40
N THR A 475 5.41 -11.68 -15.24
CA THR A 475 4.90 -12.64 -16.21
C THR A 475 3.78 -12.11 -17.09
N GLY A 476 2.96 -11.19 -16.58
CA GLY A 476 1.69 -10.78 -17.20
C GLY A 476 0.52 -11.73 -16.92
N ASP A 477 0.74 -12.78 -16.10
CA ASP A 477 -0.30 -13.73 -15.70
C ASP A 477 -0.92 -13.25 -14.39
N TYR A 478 -2.19 -12.87 -14.43
CA TYR A 478 -2.92 -12.33 -13.28
C TYR A 478 -3.78 -13.40 -12.63
N VAL A 479 -3.52 -13.70 -11.36
CA VAL A 479 -4.12 -14.86 -10.64
C VAL A 479 -5.64 -14.82 -10.53
N THR A 480 -6.27 -13.66 -10.57
CA THR A 480 -7.73 -13.51 -10.52
C THR A 480 -8.42 -13.80 -11.86
N GLY A 481 -7.64 -13.91 -12.95
CA GLY A 481 -8.17 -13.90 -14.31
C GLY A 481 -8.81 -12.55 -14.68
N GLY A 482 -9.34 -12.44 -15.89
CA GLY A 482 -10.09 -11.26 -16.35
C GLY A 482 -9.23 -10.02 -16.64
N VAL A 483 -7.91 -10.14 -16.61
CA VAL A 483 -6.94 -9.11 -16.98
C VAL A 483 -6.25 -9.57 -18.25
N ASP A 484 -6.74 -9.11 -19.37
CA ASP A 484 -6.20 -9.38 -20.70
C ASP A 484 -5.55 -8.11 -21.30
N GLU A 485 -5.05 -8.23 -22.51
CA GLU A 485 -4.43 -7.10 -23.22
C GLU A 485 -5.42 -5.93 -23.40
N GLY A 486 -6.72 -6.21 -23.65
CA GLY A 486 -7.75 -5.19 -23.76
C GLY A 486 -7.95 -4.42 -22.46
N TYR A 487 -7.95 -5.12 -21.31
CA TYR A 487 -8.01 -4.50 -20.00
C TYR A 487 -6.79 -3.62 -19.71
N LEU A 488 -5.58 -4.11 -20.01
CA LEU A 488 -4.35 -3.36 -19.80
C LEU A 488 -4.30 -2.11 -20.67
N GLN A 489 -4.72 -2.20 -21.94
CA GLN A 489 -4.81 -1.05 -22.84
C GLN A 489 -5.83 -0.03 -22.32
N HIS A 490 -6.99 -0.47 -21.87
CA HIS A 490 -8.03 0.40 -21.29
C HIS A 490 -7.49 1.20 -20.08
N ILE A 491 -6.73 0.57 -19.20
CA ILE A 491 -6.09 1.27 -18.06
C ILE A 491 -5.08 2.31 -18.55
N GLU A 492 -4.28 1.97 -19.56
CA GLU A 492 -3.31 2.91 -20.16
C GLU A 492 -4.00 4.14 -20.76
N ASP A 493 -5.11 3.93 -21.46
CA ASP A 493 -5.90 5.01 -22.07
C ASP A 493 -6.50 5.93 -21.01
N LEU A 494 -7.10 5.36 -19.95
CA LEU A 494 -7.62 6.13 -18.83
C LEU A 494 -6.54 6.98 -18.13
N ARG A 495 -5.32 6.48 -18.03
CA ARG A 495 -4.18 7.25 -17.49
C ARG A 495 -3.75 8.38 -18.44
N SER A 496 -3.77 8.15 -19.74
CA SER A 496 -3.38 9.14 -20.76
C SER A 496 -4.40 10.28 -20.89
N ASP A 497 -5.68 10.00 -20.84
CA ASP A 497 -6.76 10.99 -20.90
C ASP A 497 -6.77 11.92 -19.68
N LYS A 498 -6.43 11.40 -18.49
CA LYS A 498 -6.22 12.24 -17.30
C LYS A 498 -5.06 13.21 -17.47
N ASN A 499 -3.98 12.79 -18.10
CA ASN A 499 -2.85 13.69 -18.38
C ASN A 499 -3.24 14.77 -19.39
N ARG A 500 -4.10 14.47 -20.37
CA ARG A 500 -4.64 15.44 -21.33
C ARG A 500 -5.60 16.45 -20.66
N LEU A 501 -6.48 15.99 -19.79
CA LEU A 501 -7.39 16.86 -19.03
C LEU A 501 -6.64 17.81 -18.09
N LYS A 502 -5.57 17.36 -17.44
CA LYS A 502 -4.70 18.22 -16.61
C LYS A 502 -3.94 19.27 -17.45
N LEU A 503 -3.51 18.93 -18.65
CA LEU A 503 -2.87 19.88 -19.57
C LEU A 503 -3.87 20.94 -20.06
N ASN A 504 -5.12 20.56 -20.30
CA ASN A 504 -6.17 21.50 -20.75
C ASN A 504 -6.67 22.40 -19.62
N THR A 505 -6.75 21.95 -18.36
CA THR A 505 -7.11 22.79 -17.23
C THR A 505 -6.01 23.79 -16.86
N ASN A 506 -4.76 23.41 -16.99
CA ASN A 506 -3.63 24.35 -16.83
C ASN A 506 -3.50 25.34 -18.01
N GLY A 507 -3.98 24.97 -19.19
CA GLY A 507 -4.05 25.86 -20.36
C GLY A 507 -5.20 26.86 -20.31
N LEU A 508 -6.26 26.59 -19.57
CA LEU A 508 -7.41 27.47 -19.41
C LEU A 508 -7.22 28.56 -18.34
N GLN A 509 -6.24 28.41 -17.44
CA GLN A 509 -5.88 29.46 -16.46
C GLN A 509 -4.98 30.56 -17.06
N SER A 510 -4.51 30.42 -18.29
CA SER A 510 -3.67 31.43 -18.96
C SER A 510 -4.38 32.25 -20.05
N LYS A 511 -5.69 32.10 -20.24
CA LYS A 511 -6.48 32.93 -21.17
C LYS A 511 -7.86 33.22 -20.56
N GLY A 512 -7.92 34.24 -19.76
CA GLY A 512 -9.15 34.81 -19.24
C GLY A 512 -9.01 36.31 -19.17
N ASP A 513 -9.01 36.93 -20.34
CA ASP A 513 -9.30 38.37 -20.44
C ASP A 513 -10.77 38.55 -20.84
N GLY A 514 -11.49 39.39 -20.14
CA GLY A 514 -12.70 40.02 -20.68
C GLY A 514 -14.03 39.72 -20.00
N GLY A 515 -14.41 40.52 -19.02
CA GLY A 515 -15.70 41.18 -19.06
C GLY A 515 -16.86 40.66 -18.19
N TYR A 516 -17.29 41.55 -17.33
CA TYR A 516 -18.59 41.82 -16.69
C TYR A 516 -18.86 41.26 -15.28
N GLY A 517 -19.04 42.26 -14.38
CA GLY A 517 -20.02 42.18 -13.33
C GLY A 517 -19.53 42.50 -11.91
N ASN A 518 -19.70 43.76 -11.51
CA ASN A 518 -19.55 44.34 -10.18
C ASN A 518 -20.06 43.49 -9.01
N GLY A 519 -19.23 43.36 -7.99
CA GLY A 519 -19.59 42.93 -6.66
C GLY A 519 -18.42 43.12 -5.70
N GLN A 520 -18.26 44.31 -5.12
CA GLN A 520 -17.29 44.59 -4.07
C GLN A 520 -17.55 43.72 -2.85
N PHE A 521 -16.56 42.89 -2.49
CA PHE A 521 -16.36 42.46 -1.12
C PHE A 521 -14.90 42.70 -0.75
N THR A 522 -14.66 43.76 0.00
CA THR A 522 -13.41 43.99 0.69
C THR A 522 -13.38 43.12 1.94
N GLY A 523 -12.53 42.12 1.91
CA GLY A 523 -12.21 41.27 3.05
C GLY A 523 -10.73 40.91 3.00
N THR A 524 -9.96 41.56 3.85
CA THR A 524 -8.55 41.25 4.11
C THR A 524 -8.45 39.84 4.64
N SER A 525 -7.99 38.91 3.82
CA SER A 525 -7.68 37.54 4.24
C SER A 525 -6.26 37.49 4.79
N THR A 526 -6.13 37.42 6.10
CA THR A 526 -4.98 36.85 6.77
C THR A 526 -4.94 35.35 6.46
N PRO A 527 -3.77 34.73 6.19
CA PRO A 527 -3.68 33.29 5.99
C PRO A 527 -3.89 32.60 7.33
N THR A 528 -5.09 32.07 7.55
CA THR A 528 -5.33 31.10 8.62
C THR A 528 -4.83 29.75 8.17
N ASN A 529 -3.90 29.17 8.92
CA ASN A 529 -3.50 27.77 8.83
C ASN A 529 -4.75 26.89 8.86
N GLY A 530 -5.04 26.22 7.74
CA GLY A 530 -6.20 25.36 7.58
C GLY A 530 -6.02 24.04 8.33
N THR A 531 -6.57 23.95 9.52
CA THR A 531 -6.72 22.72 10.30
C THR A 531 -8.18 22.43 10.67
N ASP A 532 -9.14 22.91 9.89
CA ASP A 532 -10.56 22.86 10.28
C ASP A 532 -11.42 21.92 9.39
N ASP A 533 -10.81 20.90 8.75
CA ASP A 533 -11.53 19.86 8.01
C ASP A 533 -11.78 18.57 8.81
N THR A 534 -11.81 18.66 10.13
CA THR A 534 -12.31 17.56 10.97
C THR A 534 -13.83 17.54 10.93
N VAL A 535 -14.41 16.90 9.93
CA VAL A 535 -15.86 16.68 9.87
C VAL A 535 -16.18 15.47 10.75
N GLY A 536 -16.59 15.73 11.99
CA GLY A 536 -17.26 14.69 12.79
C GLY A 536 -18.56 14.29 12.11
N LEU A 537 -18.77 12.99 11.88
CA LEU A 537 -19.98 12.46 11.22
C LEU A 537 -21.29 12.86 11.93
N HIS A 538 -21.22 13.43 13.13
CA HIS A 538 -22.36 13.85 13.92
C HIS A 538 -22.22 15.25 14.57
N ASN A 539 -21.20 16.05 14.22
CA ASN A 539 -20.92 17.30 14.98
C ASN A 539 -20.67 18.53 14.10
N THR A 540 -21.35 18.70 12.99
CA THR A 540 -21.27 19.97 12.25
C THR A 540 -22.62 20.65 12.09
N TRP A 541 -23.28 20.91 13.20
CA TRP A 541 -24.18 22.06 13.25
C TRP A 541 -23.56 23.04 14.23
N LYS A 542 -22.74 23.96 13.73
CA LYS A 542 -22.46 25.21 14.45
C LYS A 542 -23.78 25.95 14.47
N THR A 543 -24.46 25.92 15.59
CA THR A 543 -25.47 26.96 15.91
C THR A 543 -24.73 28.26 16.02
N ASN A 544 -25.12 29.25 15.20
CA ASN A 544 -24.76 30.65 15.35
C ASN A 544 -25.15 31.16 16.72
#